data_de00005a475622435557319187ac32e2
#
_entry.id   de00005a475622435557319187ac32e2
#
_cell.length_a   1.000
_cell.length_b   1.000
_cell.length_c   1.000
_cell.angle_alpha   90.00
_cell.angle_beta   90.00
_cell.angle_gamma   90.00
#
_symmetry.space_group_name_H-M   'P 1'
#
loop_
_entity.id
_entity.type
_entity.pdbx_description
1 polymer ?
#
loop_
_entity_poly.entity_id
_entity_poly.type
_entity_poly.pdbx_seq_one_letter_code
_entity_poly.pdbx_strand_id
1 'polypeptide(L)'
;MSGTTRLKRLNPMENTPLHGGCLCGSVRYEISAQLGIAEHCHCSMCRKAHGAAFSTNALVPTEALILTSGAEFISKYQSSPNREKCFCSKCGSQLFIRRLDHPESTVVTLGTVDGDPHTRLERHVFVASKAPWYDIADVLPRFKIYPGFEPQDDAPSA
;
A
#
# COMPACT_ATOMS: atom_id res chain seq x y z
N MET A 1 8.80 -40.82 16.11
CA MET A 1 9.10 -40.10 14.88
C MET A 1 9.09 -38.62 15.22
N SER A 2 10.26 -38.03 15.39
CA SER A 2 10.43 -36.65 15.86
C SER A 2 10.52 -35.74 14.65
N GLY A 3 9.47 -34.98 14.37
CA GLY A 3 9.47 -33.94 13.35
C GLY A 3 10.08 -32.67 13.91
N THR A 4 11.35 -32.44 13.66
CA THR A 4 12.03 -31.20 14.02
C THR A 4 11.61 -30.11 13.05
N THR A 5 10.69 -29.25 13.46
CA THR A 5 10.33 -28.05 12.74
C THR A 5 11.57 -27.14 12.71
N ARG A 6 12.23 -27.07 11.56
CA ARG A 6 13.39 -26.23 11.31
C ARG A 6 12.91 -24.76 11.31
N LEU A 7 13.12 -24.07 12.43
CA LEU A 7 12.99 -22.62 12.49
C LEU A 7 13.88 -22.01 11.40
N LYS A 8 13.28 -21.37 10.41
CA LYS A 8 14.01 -20.56 9.42
C LYS A 8 14.81 -19.52 10.21
N ARG A 9 16.15 -19.60 10.12
CA ARG A 9 17.01 -18.54 10.63
C ARG A 9 16.70 -17.29 9.84
N LEU A 10 16.17 -16.28 10.51
CA LEU A 10 15.98 -14.94 9.95
C LEU A 10 17.37 -14.41 9.56
N ASN A 11 17.48 -13.95 8.34
CA ASN A 11 18.72 -13.38 7.81
C ASN A 11 18.98 -12.05 8.55
N PRO A 12 20.21 -11.74 9.00
CA PRO A 12 20.50 -10.48 9.69
C PRO A 12 20.14 -9.20 8.93
N MET A 13 19.95 -9.29 7.62
CA MET A 13 19.51 -8.18 6.77
C MET A 13 17.99 -7.90 6.85
N GLU A 14 17.21 -8.81 7.45
CA GLU A 14 15.75 -8.65 7.57
C GLU A 14 15.32 -7.73 8.72
N ASN A 15 16.26 -7.21 9.51
CA ASN A 15 15.98 -6.39 10.68
C ASN A 15 16.41 -4.92 10.55
N THR A 16 16.80 -4.48 9.34
CA THR A 16 17.12 -3.07 9.09
C THR A 16 15.83 -2.32 8.79
N PRO A 17 15.50 -1.24 9.53
CA PRO A 17 14.32 -0.45 9.25
C PRO A 17 14.34 0.11 7.83
N LEU A 18 13.18 0.13 7.19
CA LEU A 18 12.99 0.86 5.94
C LEU A 18 12.81 2.34 6.26
N HIS A 19 13.33 3.19 5.40
CA HIS A 19 13.15 4.64 5.49
C HIS A 19 12.33 5.12 4.30
N GLY A 20 11.65 6.23 4.46
CA GLY A 20 10.91 6.85 3.38
C GLY A 20 10.49 8.27 3.69
N GLY A 21 9.81 8.90 2.76
CA GLY A 21 9.33 10.27 2.94
C GLY A 21 8.75 10.89 1.68
N CYS A 22 8.42 12.15 1.78
CA CYS A 22 7.85 12.91 0.68
C CYS A 22 8.92 13.46 -0.28
N LEU A 23 8.48 13.90 -1.45
CA LEU A 23 9.34 14.44 -2.50
C LEU A 23 10.22 15.61 -2.02
N CYS A 24 9.66 16.54 -1.23
CA CYS A 24 10.44 17.69 -0.73
C CYS A 24 11.29 17.40 0.51
N GLY A 25 11.22 16.18 1.07
CA GLY A 25 11.97 15.76 2.23
C GLY A 25 11.47 16.31 3.57
N SER A 26 10.42 17.14 3.61
CA SER A 26 9.90 17.70 4.86
C SER A 26 9.27 16.65 5.77
N VAL A 27 8.67 15.60 5.20
CA VAL A 27 8.12 14.46 5.93
C VAL A 27 9.04 13.26 5.76
N ARG A 28 9.47 12.68 6.89
CA ARG A 28 10.28 11.46 6.90
C ARG A 28 9.67 10.45 7.85
N TYR A 29 9.79 9.18 7.51
CA TYR A 29 9.32 8.07 8.34
C TYR A 29 10.27 6.87 8.28
N GLU A 30 10.08 6.00 9.24
CA GLU A 30 10.76 4.70 9.35
C GLU A 30 9.73 3.60 9.52
N ILE A 31 10.00 2.41 8.96
CA ILE A 31 9.19 1.22 9.12
C ILE A 31 10.05 0.12 9.73
N SER A 32 9.69 -0.32 10.93
CA SER A 32 10.42 -1.32 11.71
C SER A 32 9.92 -2.76 11.54
N ALA A 33 9.01 -2.99 10.59
CA ALA A 33 8.46 -4.31 10.29
C ALA A 33 8.62 -4.65 8.80
N GLN A 34 8.51 -5.93 8.46
CA GLN A 34 8.38 -6.34 7.08
C GLN A 34 7.05 -5.85 6.52
N LEU A 35 7.07 -5.43 5.25
CA LEU A 35 5.86 -5.06 4.54
C LEU A 35 5.03 -6.31 4.24
N GLY A 36 3.73 -6.19 4.40
CA GLY A 36 2.77 -7.20 3.98
C GLY A 36 2.57 -7.20 2.47
N ILE A 37 1.41 -7.70 2.04
CA ILE A 37 1.04 -7.79 0.61
C ILE A 37 1.21 -6.44 -0.06
N ALA A 38 1.95 -6.45 -1.17
CA ALA A 38 2.11 -5.31 -2.06
C ALA A 38 1.22 -5.46 -3.29
N GLU A 39 0.52 -4.39 -3.66
CA GLU A 39 -0.48 -4.44 -4.71
C GLU A 39 -0.59 -3.14 -5.51
N HIS A 40 -1.03 -3.26 -6.75
CA HIS A 40 -1.50 -2.12 -7.56
C HIS A 40 -2.99 -1.95 -7.38
N CYS A 41 -3.42 -0.77 -6.93
CA CYS A 41 -4.83 -0.42 -6.79
C CYS A 41 -5.27 0.48 -7.95
N HIS A 42 -6.20 -0.04 -8.76
CA HIS A 42 -6.73 0.63 -9.96
C HIS A 42 -8.04 1.42 -9.70
N CYS A 43 -8.48 1.57 -8.46
CA CYS A 43 -9.69 2.32 -8.17
C CYS A 43 -9.56 3.80 -8.56
N SER A 44 -10.68 4.43 -8.91
CA SER A 44 -10.69 5.83 -9.36
C SER A 44 -10.13 6.81 -8.32
N MET A 45 -10.32 6.55 -7.04
CA MET A 45 -9.78 7.39 -5.95
C MET A 45 -8.25 7.32 -5.89
N CYS A 46 -7.67 6.12 -6.02
CA CYS A 46 -6.22 5.95 -6.05
C CYS A 46 -5.62 6.56 -7.30
N ARG A 47 -6.23 6.33 -8.46
CA ARG A 47 -5.77 6.96 -9.72
C ARG A 47 -5.74 8.48 -9.62
N LYS A 48 -6.82 9.08 -9.12
CA LYS A 48 -6.91 10.55 -8.99
C LYS A 48 -5.95 11.10 -7.95
N ALA A 49 -5.81 10.43 -6.80
CA ALA A 49 -4.91 10.87 -5.74
C ALA A 49 -3.44 10.86 -6.18
N HIS A 50 -3.05 9.89 -7.01
CA HIS A 50 -1.67 9.73 -7.47
C HIS A 50 -1.42 10.33 -8.86
N GLY A 51 -2.45 10.76 -9.59
CA GLY A 51 -2.31 11.24 -10.96
C GLY A 51 -1.72 10.19 -11.91
N ALA A 52 -2.07 8.92 -11.71
CA ALA A 52 -1.47 7.76 -12.38
C ALA A 52 -2.51 6.69 -12.72
N ALA A 53 -2.09 5.64 -13.43
CA ALA A 53 -2.96 4.52 -13.76
C ALA A 53 -3.39 3.71 -12.51
N PHE A 54 -2.59 3.72 -11.46
CA PHE A 54 -2.82 3.01 -10.20
C PHE A 54 -1.96 3.60 -9.07
N SER A 55 -2.25 3.24 -7.84
CA SER A 55 -1.32 3.41 -6.73
C SER A 55 -0.61 2.09 -6.44
N THR A 56 0.64 2.15 -5.99
CA THR A 56 1.41 0.98 -5.56
C THR A 56 1.53 1.04 -4.05
N ASN A 57 0.95 0.05 -3.39
CA ASN A 57 0.74 0.07 -1.94
C ASN A 57 1.22 -1.21 -1.29
N ALA A 58 1.61 -1.13 -0.03
CA ALA A 58 1.83 -2.29 0.83
C ALA A 58 1.23 -2.08 2.21
N LEU A 59 0.85 -3.16 2.85
CA LEU A 59 0.31 -3.13 4.21
C LEU A 59 1.46 -3.15 5.23
N VAL A 60 1.29 -2.42 6.33
CA VAL A 60 2.24 -2.39 7.44
C VAL A 60 1.48 -2.29 8.77
N PRO A 61 1.96 -2.91 9.87
CA PRO A 61 1.43 -2.64 11.20
C PRO A 61 1.56 -1.13 11.50
N THR A 62 0.49 -0.51 11.98
CA THR A 62 0.48 0.93 12.24
C THR A 62 1.55 1.35 13.25
N GLU A 63 1.78 0.51 14.26
CA GLU A 63 2.80 0.73 15.30
C GLU A 63 4.25 0.69 14.76
N ALA A 64 4.47 0.03 13.62
CA ALA A 64 5.77 -0.08 12.98
C ALA A 64 6.10 1.10 12.05
N LEU A 65 5.13 1.95 11.72
CA LEU A 65 5.30 3.15 10.89
C LEU A 65 5.48 4.37 11.80
N ILE A 66 6.68 4.89 11.88
CA ILE A 66 7.06 5.98 12.79
C ILE A 66 7.46 7.20 11.97
N LEU A 67 6.78 8.32 12.19
CA LEU A 67 7.21 9.60 11.63
C LEU A 67 8.46 10.09 12.38
N THR A 68 9.55 10.27 11.65
CA THR A 68 10.83 10.74 12.21
C THR A 68 10.98 12.26 12.09
N SER A 69 10.27 12.88 11.15
CA SER A 69 10.17 14.36 11.05
C SER A 69 8.96 14.79 10.23
N GLY A 70 8.51 16.02 10.41
CA GLY A 70 7.52 16.67 9.57
C GLY A 70 6.08 16.22 9.81
N ALA A 71 5.74 15.72 10.99
CA ALA A 71 4.37 15.35 11.34
C ALA A 71 3.38 16.50 11.14
N GLU A 72 3.82 17.74 11.38
CA GLU A 72 3.05 18.97 11.18
C GLU A 72 2.71 19.26 9.72
N PHE A 73 3.42 18.66 8.77
CA PHE A 73 3.16 18.79 7.34
C PHE A 73 2.29 17.68 6.76
N ILE A 74 1.79 16.77 7.61
CA ILE A 74 0.82 15.76 7.17
C ILE A 74 -0.55 16.39 7.07
N SER A 75 -1.08 16.46 5.86
CA SER A 75 -2.49 16.75 5.59
C SER A 75 -3.26 15.46 5.35
N LYS A 76 -4.55 15.50 5.64
CA LYS A 76 -5.43 14.34 5.62
C LYS A 76 -6.66 14.63 4.79
N TYR A 77 -7.09 13.65 4.01
CA TYR A 77 -8.33 13.67 3.26
C TYR A 77 -9.08 12.35 3.43
N GLN A 78 -10.28 12.42 3.95
CA GLN A 78 -11.15 11.26 4.09
C GLN A 78 -11.77 10.92 2.73
N SER A 79 -11.17 9.97 2.02
CA SER A 79 -11.59 9.59 0.67
C SER A 79 -12.80 8.65 0.65
N SER A 80 -13.08 7.96 1.76
CA SER A 80 -14.25 7.11 1.97
C SER A 80 -14.50 6.98 3.49
N PRO A 81 -15.63 6.41 3.94
CA PRO A 81 -15.93 6.30 5.37
C PRO A 81 -14.81 5.68 6.21
N ASN A 82 -14.07 4.74 5.63
CA ASN A 82 -13.05 3.96 6.35
C ASN A 82 -11.62 4.20 5.86
N ARG A 83 -11.38 5.21 5.03
CA ARG A 83 -10.04 5.49 4.44
C ARG A 83 -9.72 6.97 4.52
N GLU A 84 -8.61 7.27 5.17
CA GLU A 84 -8.05 8.61 5.29
C GLU A 84 -6.68 8.63 4.60
N LYS A 85 -6.60 9.37 3.50
CA LYS A 85 -5.35 9.56 2.75
C LYS A 85 -4.50 10.63 3.42
N CYS A 86 -3.25 10.30 3.71
CA CYS A 86 -2.28 11.18 4.33
C CYS A 86 -1.20 11.57 3.32
N PHE A 87 -0.97 12.85 3.17
CA PHE A 87 -0.06 13.41 2.17
C PHE A 87 0.70 14.61 2.72
N CYS A 88 1.83 14.93 2.10
CA CYS A 88 2.60 16.11 2.47
C CYS A 88 1.90 17.38 1.99
N SER A 89 1.60 18.31 2.91
CA SER A 89 0.96 19.59 2.58
C SER A 89 1.84 20.54 1.75
N LYS A 90 3.16 20.32 1.75
CA LYS A 90 4.12 21.15 1.00
C LYS A 90 4.30 20.72 -0.44
N CYS A 91 4.38 19.40 -0.70
CA CYS A 91 4.68 18.90 -2.05
C CYS A 91 3.60 17.96 -2.62
N GLY A 92 2.57 17.60 -1.84
CA GLY A 92 1.47 16.76 -2.29
C GLY A 92 1.78 15.26 -2.37
N SER A 93 2.98 14.80 -1.99
CA SER A 93 3.30 13.37 -2.03
C SER A 93 2.33 12.57 -1.20
N GLN A 94 1.67 11.57 -1.82
CA GLN A 94 0.81 10.61 -1.13
C GLN A 94 1.69 9.64 -0.35
N LEU A 95 1.57 9.61 0.97
CA LEU A 95 2.47 8.87 1.85
C LEU A 95 1.88 7.57 2.34
N PHE A 96 0.71 7.64 2.96
CA PHE A 96 0.04 6.45 3.50
C PHE A 96 -1.47 6.67 3.61
N ILE A 97 -2.18 5.56 3.82
CA ILE A 97 -3.64 5.56 4.00
C ILE A 97 -3.94 4.91 5.34
N ARG A 98 -4.58 5.64 6.23
CA ARG A 98 -5.11 5.11 7.47
C ARG A 98 -6.40 4.34 7.21
N ARG A 99 -6.51 3.20 7.84
CA ARG A 99 -7.69 2.33 7.80
C ARG A 99 -8.47 2.55 9.10
N LEU A 100 -9.58 3.27 9.03
CA LEU A 100 -10.35 3.64 10.23
C LEU A 100 -11.12 2.44 10.81
N ASP A 101 -11.42 1.46 9.98
CA ASP A 101 -12.03 0.17 10.33
C ASP A 101 -11.01 -0.88 10.82
N HIS A 102 -9.72 -0.69 10.54
CA HIS A 102 -8.61 -1.55 10.92
C HIS A 102 -7.41 -0.71 11.37
N PRO A 103 -7.53 0.01 12.50
CA PRO A 103 -6.52 0.99 12.93
C PRO A 103 -5.16 0.36 13.27
N GLU A 104 -5.12 -0.96 13.47
CA GLU A 104 -3.89 -1.72 13.71
C GLU A 104 -2.99 -1.84 12.48
N SER A 105 -3.51 -1.52 11.29
CA SER A 105 -2.76 -1.60 10.04
C SER A 105 -2.93 -0.33 9.19
N THR A 106 -1.84 0.07 8.55
CA THR A 106 -1.75 1.22 7.66
C THR A 106 -1.28 0.75 6.28
N VAL A 107 -1.72 1.42 5.24
CA VAL A 107 -1.25 1.19 3.87
C VAL A 107 -0.20 2.23 3.54
N VAL A 108 1.02 1.81 3.24
CA VAL A 108 2.10 2.70 2.81
C VAL A 108 2.18 2.74 1.29
N THR A 109 2.41 3.93 0.72
CA THR A 109 2.65 4.10 -0.71
C THR A 109 4.10 3.73 -1.02
N LEU A 110 4.33 2.64 -1.74
CA LEU A 110 5.66 2.09 -1.98
C LEU A 110 6.62 3.04 -2.69
N GLY A 111 6.13 3.90 -3.56
CA GLY A 111 6.95 4.89 -4.24
C GLY A 111 7.61 5.92 -3.32
N THR A 112 7.19 5.99 -2.05
CA THR A 112 7.78 6.90 -1.04
C THR A 112 8.78 6.21 -0.11
N VAL A 113 8.98 4.90 -0.26
CA VAL A 113 10.02 4.14 0.46
C VAL A 113 11.34 4.31 -0.26
N ASP A 114 12.41 4.60 0.48
CA ASP A 114 13.76 4.74 -0.07
C ASP A 114 14.38 3.35 -0.35
N GLY A 115 15.03 3.22 -1.49
CA GLY A 115 15.72 1.98 -1.86
C GLY A 115 14.79 0.80 -2.16
N ASP A 116 15.25 -0.41 -1.90
CA ASP A 116 14.45 -1.63 -2.09
C ASP A 116 13.63 -1.93 -0.82
N PRO A 117 12.30 -1.94 -0.90
CA PRO A 117 11.43 -2.26 0.23
C PRO A 117 11.42 -3.76 0.61
N HIS A 118 12.21 -4.59 -0.05
CA HIS A 118 12.30 -6.04 0.14
C HIS A 118 10.97 -6.79 0.00
N THR A 119 10.02 -6.18 -0.69
CA THR A 119 8.75 -6.80 -1.11
C THR A 119 8.61 -6.75 -2.62
N ARG A 120 7.72 -7.54 -3.16
CA ARG A 120 7.39 -7.53 -4.60
C ARG A 120 5.87 -7.49 -4.75
N LEU A 121 5.42 -6.95 -5.86
CA LEU A 121 4.00 -6.90 -6.19
C LEU A 121 3.44 -8.31 -6.34
N GLU A 122 2.29 -8.53 -5.76
CA GLU A 122 1.63 -9.83 -5.74
C GLU A 122 0.33 -9.83 -6.54
N ARG A 123 -0.30 -8.69 -6.76
CA ARG A 123 -1.61 -8.62 -7.43
C ARG A 123 -2.01 -7.21 -7.86
N HIS A 124 -3.06 -7.18 -8.70
CA HIS A 124 -3.83 -6.00 -9.04
C HIS A 124 -5.21 -6.08 -8.41
N VAL A 125 -5.67 -4.99 -7.78
CA VAL A 125 -7.00 -4.89 -7.20
C VAL A 125 -7.79 -3.75 -7.83
N PHE A 126 -9.14 -3.86 -7.80
CA PHE A 126 -10.06 -2.91 -8.40
C PHE A 126 -9.86 -2.72 -9.92
N VAL A 127 -9.51 -3.79 -10.64
CA VAL A 127 -9.29 -3.70 -12.10
C VAL A 127 -10.57 -3.40 -12.88
N ALA A 128 -11.77 -3.60 -12.30
CA ALA A 128 -13.02 -3.15 -12.89
C ALA A 128 -13.06 -1.63 -13.12
N SER A 129 -12.31 -0.86 -12.33
CA SER A 129 -12.19 0.60 -12.44
C SER A 129 -10.89 1.04 -13.12
N LYS A 130 -10.15 0.12 -13.72
CA LYS A 130 -8.88 0.39 -14.40
C LYS A 130 -9.02 1.50 -15.44
N ALA A 131 -8.01 2.36 -15.52
CA ALA A 131 -7.97 3.37 -16.57
C ALA A 131 -8.05 2.73 -17.97
N PRO A 132 -8.93 3.23 -18.87
CA PRO A 132 -9.11 2.62 -20.18
C PRO A 132 -7.89 2.76 -21.09
N TRP A 133 -7.02 3.73 -20.81
CA TRP A 133 -5.80 4.02 -21.57
C TRP A 133 -4.57 3.24 -21.04
N TYR A 134 -4.73 2.39 -20.03
CA TYR A 134 -3.65 1.59 -19.44
C TYR A 134 -3.90 0.09 -19.62
N ASP A 135 -2.90 -0.63 -20.13
CA ASP A 135 -2.93 -2.08 -20.26
C ASP A 135 -2.02 -2.73 -19.23
N ILE A 136 -2.55 -3.71 -18.49
CA ILE A 136 -1.76 -4.53 -17.57
C ILE A 136 -1.03 -5.58 -18.40
N ALA A 137 0.30 -5.49 -18.44
CA ALA A 137 1.14 -6.35 -19.28
C ALA A 137 1.77 -7.54 -18.53
N ASP A 138 1.72 -7.53 -17.20
CA ASP A 138 2.26 -8.62 -16.38
C ASP A 138 1.23 -9.76 -16.17
N VAL A 139 1.66 -10.82 -15.50
CA VAL A 139 0.88 -12.04 -15.25
C VAL A 139 0.35 -12.14 -13.81
N LEU A 140 0.44 -11.06 -13.02
CA LEU A 140 -0.04 -11.07 -11.66
C LEU A 140 -1.56 -11.28 -11.59
N PRO A 141 -2.06 -11.90 -10.52
CA PRO A 141 -3.50 -12.03 -10.28
C PRO A 141 -4.22 -10.69 -10.36
N ARG A 142 -5.42 -10.68 -10.97
CA ARG A 142 -6.23 -9.48 -11.19
C ARG A 142 -7.60 -9.68 -10.56
N PHE A 143 -7.97 -8.80 -9.65
CA PHE A 143 -9.24 -8.84 -8.93
C PHE A 143 -10.11 -7.66 -9.36
N LYS A 144 -11.36 -7.93 -9.73
CA LYS A 144 -12.33 -6.89 -10.16
C LYS A 144 -12.50 -5.81 -9.11
N ILE A 145 -12.62 -6.23 -7.83
CA ILE A 145 -12.62 -5.37 -6.64
C ILE A 145 -11.51 -5.83 -5.69
N TYR A 146 -11.79 -6.04 -4.42
CA TYR A 146 -10.81 -6.55 -3.47
C TYR A 146 -11.03 -8.05 -3.22
N PRO A 147 -9.98 -8.88 -3.08
CA PRO A 147 -10.13 -10.31 -2.80
C PRO A 147 -11.03 -10.57 -1.60
N GLY A 148 -11.98 -11.49 -1.75
CA GLY A 148 -13.00 -11.81 -0.75
C GLY A 148 -14.26 -10.94 -0.82
N PHE A 149 -14.27 -9.90 -1.67
CA PHE A 149 -15.42 -9.04 -1.94
C PHE A 149 -15.79 -9.04 -3.44
N GLU A 150 -15.29 -10.02 -4.20
CA GLU A 150 -15.67 -10.17 -5.60
C GLU A 150 -17.19 -10.40 -5.68
N PRO A 151 -17.90 -9.67 -6.55
CA PRO A 151 -19.30 -9.96 -6.81
C PRO A 151 -19.40 -11.42 -7.25
N GLN A 152 -20.29 -12.17 -6.64
CA GLN A 152 -20.67 -13.46 -7.22
C GLN A 152 -21.21 -13.13 -8.61
N ASP A 153 -20.69 -13.80 -9.64
CA ASP A 153 -21.21 -13.68 -10.99
C ASP A 153 -22.67 -14.16 -10.96
N ASP A 154 -23.60 -13.26 -10.65
CA ASP A 154 -25.00 -13.49 -10.90
C ASP A 154 -25.13 -13.69 -12.41
N ALA A 155 -25.79 -14.77 -12.75
CA ALA A 155 -25.99 -15.31 -14.10
C ALA A 155 -26.25 -14.23 -15.16
N PRO A 156 -25.88 -14.46 -16.42
CA PRO A 156 -25.98 -13.46 -17.47
C PRO A 156 -27.39 -12.88 -17.49
N SER A 157 -27.50 -11.60 -17.25
CA SER A 157 -28.72 -10.87 -17.59
C SER A 157 -28.90 -11.00 -19.09
N ALA A 158 -29.96 -11.68 -19.45
CA ALA A 158 -30.41 -11.86 -20.83
C ALA A 158 -30.56 -10.52 -21.55
#